data_e7c23a153bc5b5a3cb9f509128dc2a7e
#
_entry.id   e7c23a153bc5b5a3cb9f509128dc2a7e
#
_cell.length_a   1.000
_cell.length_b   1.000
_cell.length_c   1.000
_cell.angle_alpha   90.00
_cell.angle_beta   90.00
_cell.angle_gamma   90.00
#
_symmetry.space_group_name_H-M   'P 1'
#
loop_
_entity.id
_entity.type
_entity.pdbx_description
1 polymer ?
#
loop_
_entity_poly.entity_id
_entity_poly.type
_entity_poly.pdbx_seq_one_letter_code
_entity_poly.pdbx_strand_id
1 'polypeptide(L)'
;GDKQLISLAIAPETPGLRAEKSREKGRKVQGKGKQTPGLSKEQLAILQKWIFTADKYEFIQKGGNVSAFPKCYIPELSALQSSLRIVQAGLEIAGQKGKDWIPCHALAVSGILVSDAFPCEEISYEQAIVYLRKEAIALSETAPRGYVLLTYRNIPLGFVKNIGNRANNLYPQEWRIRSGYLPETVVKVHS
;
A
#
# COMPACT_ATOMS: atom_id res chain seq x y z
N GLY A 1 -25.93 -38.46 12.75
CA GLY A 1 -25.97 -37.49 11.69
C GLY A 1 -24.72 -37.56 10.83
N ASP A 2 -24.92 -37.97 9.60
CA ASP A 2 -23.88 -38.40 8.64
C ASP A 2 -23.08 -37.24 8.09
N LYS A 3 -21.74 -37.40 8.13
CA LYS A 3 -20.81 -36.58 7.38
C LYS A 3 -20.69 -37.13 5.96
N GLN A 4 -21.25 -36.43 4.98
CA GLN A 4 -20.98 -36.71 3.56
C GLN A 4 -19.69 -36.07 3.15
N LEU A 5 -18.70 -36.92 2.82
CA LEU A 5 -17.49 -36.60 2.12
C LEU A 5 -17.81 -36.35 0.64
N ILE A 6 -17.58 -35.14 0.15
CA ILE A 6 -17.65 -34.84 -1.28
C ILE A 6 -16.34 -35.31 -1.93
N SER A 7 -16.41 -36.40 -2.64
CA SER A 7 -15.31 -36.92 -3.49
C SER A 7 -15.27 -36.12 -4.79
N LEU A 8 -14.17 -35.40 -5.04
CA LEU A 8 -13.93 -34.77 -6.34
C LEU A 8 -13.45 -35.84 -7.34
N ALA A 9 -14.29 -36.16 -8.31
CA ALA A 9 -13.95 -37.07 -9.39
C ALA A 9 -12.97 -36.38 -10.39
N ILE A 10 -11.84 -37.00 -10.60
CA ILE A 10 -10.85 -36.65 -11.63
C ILE A 10 -11.40 -37.14 -12.98
N ALA A 11 -11.55 -36.24 -13.95
CA ALA A 11 -11.96 -36.56 -15.31
C ALA A 11 -10.79 -37.17 -16.10
N PRO A 12 -11.08 -38.09 -17.08
CA PRO A 12 -10.06 -38.85 -17.76
C PRO A 12 -9.34 -38.08 -18.89
N GLU A 13 -8.10 -38.49 -19.11
CA GLU A 13 -7.18 -38.00 -20.13
C GLU A 13 -7.73 -38.16 -21.55
N THR A 14 -7.58 -37.16 -22.40
CA THR A 14 -7.77 -37.24 -23.85
C THR A 14 -6.43 -37.47 -24.58
N PRO A 15 -6.38 -38.37 -25.57
CA PRO A 15 -5.11 -38.71 -26.23
C PRO A 15 -4.80 -37.82 -27.43
N GLY A 16 -3.55 -37.46 -27.54
CA GLY A 16 -2.82 -37.31 -28.80
C GLY A 16 -3.16 -36.23 -29.79
N LEU A 17 -2.39 -35.14 -29.78
CA LEU A 17 -2.17 -34.33 -30.98
C LEU A 17 -0.66 -34.28 -31.27
N ARG A 18 -0.34 -34.69 -32.52
CA ARG A 18 0.98 -34.78 -33.11
C ARG A 18 1.76 -33.47 -33.07
N ALA A 19 3.03 -33.57 -32.69
CA ALA A 19 3.99 -32.48 -32.80
C ALA A 19 4.32 -32.13 -34.24
N GLU A 20 3.97 -30.97 -34.72
CA GLU A 20 4.57 -30.33 -35.87
C GLU A 20 5.78 -29.49 -35.44
N LYS A 21 6.94 -29.88 -35.96
CA LYS A 21 8.20 -29.13 -35.79
C LYS A 21 8.18 -27.92 -36.72
N SER A 22 7.84 -26.76 -36.20
CA SER A 22 8.19 -25.49 -36.84
C SER A 22 9.51 -24.99 -36.26
N ARG A 23 10.50 -24.86 -37.13
CA ARG A 23 11.79 -24.24 -36.87
C ARG A 23 11.57 -22.71 -36.75
N GLU A 24 11.46 -22.18 -35.56
CA GLU A 24 11.59 -20.74 -35.33
C GLU A 24 12.98 -20.40 -34.84
N LYS A 25 13.66 -19.60 -35.69
CA LYS A 25 14.97 -18.99 -35.40
C LYS A 25 14.87 -18.13 -34.14
N GLY A 26 15.61 -18.52 -33.12
CA GLY A 26 15.72 -17.77 -31.87
C GLY A 26 16.24 -16.34 -32.07
N ARG A 27 15.36 -15.38 -32.02
CA ARG A 27 15.71 -13.97 -31.84
C ARG A 27 15.89 -13.75 -30.34
N LYS A 28 17.14 -13.79 -29.86
CA LYS A 28 17.51 -13.35 -28.52
C LYS A 28 17.16 -11.88 -28.37
N VAL A 29 15.98 -11.59 -27.83
CA VAL A 29 15.67 -10.27 -27.28
C VAL A 29 16.36 -10.20 -25.93
N GLN A 30 17.58 -9.72 -25.91
CA GLN A 30 18.23 -9.25 -24.67
C GLN A 30 17.53 -7.95 -24.25
N GLY A 31 16.41 -8.07 -23.58
CA GLY A 31 15.85 -6.99 -22.77
C GLY A 31 16.80 -6.79 -21.58
N LYS A 32 17.73 -5.85 -21.69
CA LYS A 32 18.40 -5.26 -20.52
C LYS A 32 17.34 -4.55 -19.69
N GLY A 33 16.62 -5.28 -18.85
CA GLY A 33 15.86 -4.71 -17.76
C GLY A 33 16.85 -3.93 -16.91
N LYS A 34 16.76 -2.59 -16.87
CA LYS A 34 17.42 -1.78 -15.87
C LYS A 34 16.97 -2.34 -14.52
N GLN A 35 17.84 -3.08 -13.86
CA GLN A 35 17.65 -3.43 -12.45
C GLN A 35 17.56 -2.09 -11.72
N THR A 36 16.41 -1.76 -11.20
CA THR A 36 16.23 -0.63 -10.29
C THR A 36 17.15 -0.91 -9.11
N PRO A 37 18.08 0.00 -8.75
CA PRO A 37 18.94 -0.24 -7.60
C PRO A 37 18.04 -0.46 -6.38
N GLY A 38 18.27 -1.54 -5.64
CA GLY A 38 17.55 -1.82 -4.41
C GLY A 38 17.72 -0.70 -3.39
N LEU A 39 16.89 -0.70 -2.36
CA LEU A 39 16.96 0.25 -1.25
C LEU A 39 18.37 0.26 -0.62
N SER A 40 18.95 1.45 -0.40
CA SER A 40 20.17 1.55 0.40
C SER A 40 19.89 1.17 1.85
N LYS A 41 20.95 0.85 2.61
CA LYS A 41 20.81 0.50 4.04
C LYS A 41 20.16 1.64 4.83
N GLU A 42 20.51 2.89 4.52
CA GLU A 42 19.97 4.08 5.19
C GLU A 42 18.47 4.25 4.84
N GLN A 43 18.09 4.06 3.59
CA GLN A 43 16.71 4.12 3.13
C GLN A 43 15.86 3.04 3.81
N LEU A 44 16.38 1.81 3.85
CA LEU A 44 15.71 0.71 4.53
C LEU A 44 15.54 0.99 6.02
N ALA A 45 16.55 1.50 6.69
CA ALA A 45 16.48 1.84 8.12
C ALA A 45 15.43 2.92 8.43
N ILE A 46 15.21 3.89 7.52
CA ILE A 46 14.14 4.88 7.67
C ILE A 46 12.77 4.21 7.58
N LEU A 47 12.54 3.39 6.55
CA LEU A 47 11.26 2.75 6.31
C LEU A 47 10.91 1.71 7.40
N GLN A 48 11.91 1.02 7.91
CA GLN A 48 11.73 0.06 9.01
C GLN A 48 11.22 0.71 10.30
N LYS A 49 11.57 1.97 10.56
CA LYS A 49 11.07 2.71 11.72
C LYS A 49 9.56 3.00 11.64
N TRP A 50 8.96 2.95 10.46
CA TRP A 50 7.55 3.22 10.29
C TRP A 50 6.66 2.01 10.57
N ILE A 51 7.26 0.80 10.58
CA ILE A 51 6.51 -0.46 10.58
C ILE A 51 6.76 -1.24 11.86
N PHE A 52 5.68 -1.60 12.53
CA PHE A 52 5.72 -2.51 13.66
C PHE A 52 6.20 -3.90 13.20
N THR A 53 7.13 -4.51 13.95
CA THR A 53 7.75 -5.81 13.60
C THR A 53 8.32 -5.84 12.16
N ALA A 54 9.06 -4.79 11.77
CA ALA A 54 9.64 -4.65 10.42
C ALA A 54 10.53 -5.83 9.99
N ASP A 55 11.09 -6.57 10.95
CA ASP A 55 11.85 -7.82 10.75
C ASP A 55 11.04 -8.92 10.06
N LYS A 56 9.71 -8.92 10.22
CA LYS A 56 8.79 -9.89 9.60
C LYS A 56 8.45 -9.56 8.14
N TYR A 57 8.87 -8.39 7.64
CA TYR A 57 8.53 -7.95 6.29
C TYR A 57 9.75 -7.87 5.38
N GLU A 58 9.55 -8.23 4.13
CA GLU A 58 10.45 -7.93 3.03
C GLU A 58 10.01 -6.61 2.37
N PHE A 59 10.97 -5.72 2.11
CA PHE A 59 10.72 -4.42 1.50
C PHE A 59 11.01 -4.50 0.01
N ILE A 60 9.96 -4.49 -0.80
CA ILE A 60 10.03 -4.65 -2.25
C ILE A 60 9.90 -3.27 -2.91
N GLN A 61 10.95 -2.82 -3.60
CA GLN A 61 10.91 -1.57 -4.37
C GLN A 61 10.52 -1.85 -5.82
N LYS A 62 9.51 -1.13 -6.31
CA LYS A 62 9.05 -1.20 -7.70
C LYS A 62 8.60 0.18 -8.18
N GLY A 63 9.20 0.69 -9.25
CA GLY A 63 8.74 1.94 -9.89
C GLY A 63 8.78 3.19 -9.00
N GLY A 64 9.67 3.25 -8.02
CA GLY A 64 9.75 4.35 -7.06
C GLY A 64 8.89 4.17 -5.81
N ASN A 65 8.03 3.15 -5.75
CA ASN A 65 7.25 2.82 -4.57
C ASN A 65 7.88 1.66 -3.82
N VAL A 66 7.68 1.61 -2.51
CA VAL A 66 8.11 0.52 -1.64
C VAL A 66 6.89 -0.13 -1.00
N SER A 67 6.84 -1.44 -1.09
CA SER A 67 5.82 -2.26 -0.43
C SER A 67 6.45 -3.14 0.64
N ALA A 68 5.76 -3.31 1.77
CA ALA A 68 6.08 -4.27 2.80
C ALA A 68 5.30 -5.58 2.52
N PHE A 69 6.02 -6.68 2.34
CA PHE A 69 5.43 -8.00 2.09
C PHE A 69 5.85 -8.96 3.21
N PRO A 70 4.92 -9.76 3.79
CA PRO A 70 5.28 -10.69 4.87
C PRO A 70 6.28 -11.74 4.37
N LYS A 71 7.42 -11.87 5.07
CA LYS A 71 8.50 -12.80 4.68
C LYS A 71 8.06 -14.25 4.62
N CYS A 72 7.10 -14.64 5.45
CA CYS A 72 6.60 -16.02 5.48
C CYS A 72 5.91 -16.45 4.17
N TYR A 73 5.47 -15.50 3.32
CA TYR A 73 4.82 -15.80 2.05
C TYR A 73 5.68 -15.50 0.82
N ILE A 74 6.98 -15.26 0.98
CA ILE A 74 7.91 -15.04 -0.14
C ILE A 74 7.99 -16.26 -1.08
N PRO A 75 8.04 -17.50 -0.59
CA PRO A 75 8.03 -18.67 -1.48
C PRO A 75 6.80 -18.74 -2.38
N GLU A 76 5.60 -18.47 -1.81
CA GLU A 76 4.33 -18.46 -2.54
C GLU A 76 4.30 -17.33 -3.57
N LEU A 77 4.77 -16.13 -3.19
CA LEU A 77 4.88 -15.01 -4.12
C LEU A 77 5.78 -15.36 -5.30
N SER A 78 6.92 -15.99 -5.05
CA SER A 78 7.87 -16.41 -6.08
C SER A 78 7.26 -17.46 -7.01
N ALA A 79 6.51 -18.42 -6.48
CA ALA A 79 5.78 -19.41 -7.26
C ALA A 79 4.71 -18.75 -8.14
N LEU A 80 3.95 -17.82 -7.62
CA LEU A 80 2.94 -17.07 -8.38
C LEU A 80 3.57 -16.21 -9.49
N GLN A 81 4.70 -15.57 -9.22
CA GLN A 81 5.43 -14.74 -10.19
C GLN A 81 5.96 -15.54 -11.38
N SER A 82 6.19 -16.84 -11.22
CA SER A 82 6.63 -17.71 -12.32
C SER A 82 5.53 -17.96 -13.37
N SER A 83 4.27 -17.88 -12.97
CA SER A 83 3.11 -18.23 -13.78
C SER A 83 2.16 -17.07 -14.04
N LEU A 84 2.20 -16.02 -13.21
CA LEU A 84 1.27 -14.91 -13.24
C LEU A 84 2.01 -13.56 -13.31
N ARG A 85 1.38 -12.59 -13.97
CA ARG A 85 1.81 -11.20 -13.89
C ARG A 85 1.27 -10.58 -12.60
N ILE A 86 2.12 -10.45 -11.59
CA ILE A 86 1.75 -9.79 -10.33
C ILE A 86 1.72 -8.27 -10.54
N VAL A 87 0.56 -7.67 -10.37
CA VAL A 87 0.35 -6.22 -10.47
C VAL A 87 0.92 -5.53 -9.24
N GLN A 88 0.55 -6.02 -8.06
CA GLN A 88 0.99 -5.49 -6.77
C GLN A 88 1.18 -6.64 -5.79
N ALA A 89 2.22 -6.57 -4.97
CA ALA A 89 2.47 -7.49 -3.86
C ALA A 89 2.76 -6.69 -2.59
N GLY A 90 2.08 -7.06 -1.52
CA GLY A 90 2.23 -6.41 -0.21
C GLY A 90 1.51 -5.08 -0.08
N LEU A 91 1.74 -4.44 1.07
CA LEU A 91 1.20 -3.13 1.42
C LEU A 91 2.15 -2.04 0.93
N GLU A 92 1.69 -1.12 0.10
CA GLU A 92 2.46 0.04 -0.30
C GLU A 92 2.61 1.00 0.87
N ILE A 93 3.86 1.21 1.31
CA ILE A 93 4.17 2.00 2.51
C ILE A 93 4.72 3.39 2.19
N ALA A 94 5.45 3.50 1.09
CA ALA A 94 6.09 4.75 0.70
C ALA A 94 6.24 4.89 -0.81
N GLY A 95 6.10 6.14 -1.29
CA GLY A 95 6.53 6.57 -2.62
C GLY A 95 7.80 7.41 -2.54
N GLN A 96 8.70 7.27 -3.49
CA GLN A 96 9.92 8.07 -3.56
C GLN A 96 9.71 9.33 -4.39
N LYS A 97 10.10 10.50 -3.83
CA LYS A 97 10.12 11.76 -4.56
C LYS A 97 11.49 12.43 -4.36
N GLY A 98 12.35 12.34 -5.36
CA GLY A 98 13.73 12.77 -5.23
C GLY A 98 14.47 11.93 -4.18
N LYS A 99 14.94 12.56 -3.11
CA LYS A 99 15.59 11.87 -1.97
C LYS A 99 14.63 11.53 -0.84
N ASP A 100 13.40 12.04 -0.87
CA ASP A 100 12.42 11.91 0.21
C ASP A 100 11.52 10.71 0.01
N TRP A 101 11.14 10.08 1.11
CA TRP A 101 10.08 9.09 1.18
C TRP A 101 8.77 9.75 1.62
N ILE A 102 7.73 9.57 0.82
CA ILE A 102 6.37 10.04 1.10
C ILE A 102 5.57 8.86 1.64
N PRO A 103 5.06 8.91 2.88
CA PRO A 103 4.24 7.83 3.40
C PRO A 103 2.94 7.69 2.60
N CYS A 104 2.60 6.47 2.22
CA CYS A 104 1.39 6.18 1.47
C CYS A 104 0.16 6.09 2.38
N HIS A 105 -1.01 6.45 1.85
CA HIS A 105 -2.27 6.36 2.60
C HIS A 105 -2.53 4.95 3.13
N ALA A 106 -2.20 3.91 2.35
CA ALA A 106 -2.35 2.52 2.77
C ALA A 106 -1.59 2.20 4.07
N LEU A 107 -0.42 2.82 4.29
CA LEU A 107 0.31 2.67 5.55
C LEU A 107 -0.48 3.26 6.73
N ALA A 108 -1.08 4.43 6.57
CA ALA A 108 -1.84 5.08 7.65
C ALA A 108 -2.98 4.21 8.19
N VAL A 109 -3.73 3.56 7.28
CA VAL A 109 -4.91 2.75 7.62
C VAL A 109 -4.60 1.27 7.84
N SER A 110 -3.31 0.92 7.76
CA SER A 110 -2.86 -0.44 7.95
C SER A 110 -2.68 -0.82 9.37
N GLY A 111 -2.88 -1.68 10.07
CA GLY A 111 -2.53 -1.96 11.48
C GLY A 111 -1.04 -2.18 11.75
N ILE A 112 -0.15 -1.92 10.77
CA ILE A 112 1.29 -2.13 10.93
C ILE A 112 2.10 -0.84 11.12
N LEU A 113 1.46 0.32 11.07
CA LEU A 113 2.12 1.60 11.33
C LEU A 113 2.50 1.69 12.82
N VAL A 114 3.75 2.07 13.10
CA VAL A 114 4.19 2.38 14.46
C VAL A 114 3.53 3.69 14.91
N SER A 115 2.92 3.69 16.08
CA SER A 115 2.06 4.79 16.58
C SER A 115 2.78 6.13 16.72
N ASP A 116 4.07 6.11 16.99
CA ASP A 116 4.94 7.30 17.18
C ASP A 116 5.90 7.54 15.99
N ALA A 117 5.73 6.81 14.88
CA ALA A 117 6.55 7.00 13.68
C ALA A 117 6.36 8.38 13.04
N PHE A 118 5.19 9.00 13.24
CA PHE A 118 4.85 10.33 12.75
C PHE A 118 4.13 11.13 13.83
N PRO A 119 4.31 12.45 13.84
CA PRO A 119 3.45 13.33 14.65
C PRO A 119 1.99 13.10 14.28
N CYS A 120 1.11 13.05 15.28
CA CYS A 120 -0.32 12.87 15.09
C CYS A 120 -1.06 14.16 15.40
N GLU A 121 -2.12 14.43 14.66
CA GLU A 121 -3.06 15.52 14.94
C GLU A 121 -4.50 14.99 14.87
N GLU A 122 -5.21 15.11 15.99
CA GLU A 122 -6.64 14.79 16.06
C GLU A 122 -7.45 15.93 15.45
N ILE A 123 -8.35 15.60 14.52
CA ILE A 123 -9.14 16.58 13.77
C ILE A 123 -10.63 16.43 14.04
N SER A 124 -11.40 17.49 13.80
CA SER A 124 -12.85 17.48 13.92
C SER A 124 -13.50 16.66 12.79
N TYR A 125 -14.80 16.37 12.94
CA TYR A 125 -15.58 15.71 11.89
C TYR A 125 -15.56 16.51 10.57
N GLU A 126 -15.76 17.82 10.66
CA GLU A 126 -15.76 18.73 9.52
C GLU A 126 -14.40 18.72 8.80
N GLN A 127 -13.30 18.78 9.56
CA GLN A 127 -11.94 18.69 9.02
C GLN A 127 -11.67 17.30 8.39
N ALA A 128 -12.20 16.22 8.99
CA ALA A 128 -12.09 14.89 8.43
C ALA A 128 -12.76 14.79 7.05
N ILE A 129 -13.94 15.40 6.90
CA ILE A 129 -14.63 15.45 5.60
C ILE A 129 -13.85 16.29 4.58
N VAL A 130 -13.33 17.45 4.97
CA VAL A 130 -12.45 18.30 4.15
C VAL A 130 -11.23 17.49 3.68
N TYR A 131 -10.61 16.72 4.59
CA TYR A 131 -9.50 15.83 4.25
C TYR A 131 -9.90 14.76 3.23
N LEU A 132 -11.01 14.05 3.46
CA LEU A 132 -11.51 12.99 2.58
C LEU A 132 -12.00 13.50 1.22
N ARG A 133 -12.33 14.79 1.10
CA ARG A 133 -12.61 15.49 -0.17
C ARG A 133 -11.36 15.89 -0.92
N LYS A 134 -10.18 15.67 -0.34
CA LYS A 134 -8.90 16.10 -0.91
C LYS A 134 -8.75 17.62 -0.96
N GLU A 135 -9.43 18.34 -0.10
CA GLU A 135 -9.35 19.80 0.03
C GLU A 135 -8.19 20.20 0.95
N ALA A 136 -7.84 21.49 0.94
CA ALA A 136 -6.83 22.02 1.84
C ALA A 136 -7.32 21.98 3.28
N ILE A 137 -6.46 21.53 4.19
CA ILE A 137 -6.74 21.47 5.63
C ILE A 137 -5.81 22.40 6.38
N ALA A 138 -6.36 23.10 7.37
CA ALA A 138 -5.57 23.85 8.33
C ALA A 138 -5.23 22.93 9.51
N LEU A 139 -3.97 22.92 9.90
CA LEU A 139 -3.48 22.25 11.11
C LEU A 139 -3.36 23.25 12.25
N SER A 140 -3.18 22.76 13.47
CA SER A 140 -2.87 23.60 14.63
C SER A 140 -1.54 24.36 14.40
N GLU A 141 -1.38 25.52 15.02
CA GLU A 141 -0.14 26.31 14.94
C GLU A 141 1.06 25.55 15.53
N THR A 142 0.80 24.61 16.42
CA THR A 142 1.80 23.76 17.07
C THR A 142 2.18 22.54 16.24
N ALA A 143 1.46 22.25 15.15
CA ALA A 143 1.75 21.09 14.31
C ALA A 143 3.15 21.18 13.69
N PRO A 144 4.00 20.17 13.86
CA PRO A 144 5.36 20.21 13.34
C PRO A 144 5.37 20.18 11.81
N ARG A 145 6.41 20.77 11.20
CA ARG A 145 6.64 20.66 9.75
C ARG A 145 6.98 19.22 9.36
N GLY A 146 6.57 18.82 8.18
CA GLY A 146 6.81 17.48 7.64
C GLY A 146 5.53 16.66 7.51
N TYR A 147 5.66 15.35 7.57
CA TYR A 147 4.51 14.46 7.48
C TYR A 147 3.84 14.35 8.85
N VAL A 148 2.53 14.56 8.87
CA VAL A 148 1.66 14.48 10.04
C VAL A 148 0.55 13.48 9.75
N LEU A 149 0.33 12.55 10.66
CA LEU A 149 -0.79 11.61 10.62
C LEU A 149 -2.04 12.29 11.18
N LEU A 150 -3.09 12.36 10.40
CA LEU A 150 -4.39 12.83 10.86
C LEU A 150 -5.19 11.70 11.46
N THR A 151 -5.81 11.95 12.61
CA THR A 151 -6.68 11.01 13.28
C THR A 151 -8.05 11.66 13.53
N TYR A 152 -9.09 10.84 13.52
CA TYR A 152 -10.42 11.22 13.96
C TYR A 152 -10.94 10.16 14.91
N ARG A 153 -11.29 10.54 16.13
CA ARG A 153 -11.64 9.62 17.24
C ARG A 153 -10.57 8.54 17.45
N ASN A 154 -9.31 8.95 17.44
CA ASN A 154 -8.13 8.09 17.55
C ASN A 154 -7.99 7.07 16.40
N ILE A 155 -8.75 7.18 15.31
CA ILE A 155 -8.64 6.32 14.14
C ILE A 155 -7.81 7.05 13.08
N PRO A 156 -6.71 6.46 12.59
CA PRO A 156 -5.91 7.06 11.53
C PRO A 156 -6.73 7.23 10.23
N LEU A 157 -6.71 8.45 9.68
CA LEU A 157 -7.34 8.76 8.40
C LEU A 157 -6.34 8.83 7.25
N GLY A 158 -5.12 9.26 7.52
CA GLY A 158 -4.07 9.38 6.52
C GLY A 158 -3.11 10.52 6.79
N PHE A 159 -2.27 10.84 5.82
CA PHE A 159 -1.19 11.80 5.98
C PHE A 159 -1.46 13.13 5.30
N VAL A 160 -0.88 14.18 5.88
CA VAL A 160 -0.67 15.47 5.25
C VAL A 160 0.82 15.83 5.31
N LYS A 161 1.29 16.70 4.43
CA LYS A 161 2.62 17.32 4.53
C LYS A 161 2.47 18.77 4.95
N ASN A 162 2.78 19.05 6.20
CA ASN A 162 2.81 20.42 6.73
C ASN A 162 4.06 21.16 6.20
N ILE A 163 3.86 22.24 5.47
CA ILE A 163 4.94 23.11 4.96
C ILE A 163 5.01 24.45 5.72
N GLY A 164 4.22 24.60 6.79
CA GLY A 164 4.20 25.74 7.70
C GLY A 164 3.00 26.66 7.47
N ASN A 165 2.85 27.19 6.25
CA ASN A 165 1.73 28.09 5.92
C ASN A 165 0.47 27.33 5.41
N ARG A 166 0.63 26.07 5.07
CA ARG A 166 -0.46 25.16 4.62
C ARG A 166 -0.05 23.72 4.81
N ALA A 167 -1.03 22.83 4.81
CA ALA A 167 -0.81 21.39 4.76
C ALA A 167 -1.26 20.83 3.40
N ASN A 168 -0.36 20.10 2.73
CA ASN A 168 -0.70 19.39 1.51
C ASN A 168 -1.38 18.08 1.87
N ASN A 169 -2.61 17.92 1.43
CA ASN A 169 -3.40 16.72 1.64
C ASN A 169 -2.89 15.57 0.77
N LEU A 170 -2.47 14.45 1.40
CA LEU A 170 -1.93 13.26 0.72
C LEU A 170 -2.99 12.17 0.49
N TYR A 171 -4.26 12.42 0.80
CA TYR A 171 -5.34 11.48 0.52
C TYR A 171 -5.38 11.10 -0.98
N PRO A 172 -5.60 9.83 -1.36
CA PRO A 172 -5.67 9.43 -2.77
C PRO A 172 -6.76 10.17 -3.52
N GLN A 173 -6.42 10.69 -4.71
CA GLN A 173 -7.34 11.51 -5.51
C GLN A 173 -8.55 10.71 -6.01
N GLU A 174 -8.33 9.45 -6.32
CA GLU A 174 -9.34 8.51 -6.83
C GLU A 174 -10.37 8.13 -5.77
N TRP A 175 -10.03 8.22 -4.48
CA TRP A 175 -10.90 7.84 -3.36
C TRP A 175 -11.64 9.03 -2.74
N ARG A 176 -11.38 10.25 -3.25
CA ARG A 176 -11.98 11.46 -2.67
C ARG A 176 -13.52 11.39 -2.70
N ILE A 177 -14.13 11.88 -1.65
CA ILE A 177 -15.58 12.10 -1.59
C ILE A 177 -15.92 13.23 -2.56
N ARG A 178 -16.85 12.94 -3.50
CA ARG A 178 -17.29 13.91 -4.52
C ARG A 178 -18.62 14.58 -4.17
N SER A 179 -19.36 14.02 -3.20
CA SER A 179 -20.64 14.58 -2.76
C SER A 179 -20.45 15.90 -2.04
N GLY A 180 -21.24 16.89 -2.37
CA GLY A 180 -21.35 18.13 -1.63
C GLY A 180 -22.21 18.01 -0.38
N TYR A 181 -23.03 16.95 -0.28
CA TYR A 181 -23.91 16.73 0.85
C TYR A 181 -23.14 16.18 2.06
N LEU A 182 -23.35 16.82 3.21
CA LEU A 182 -22.91 16.32 4.51
C LEU A 182 -24.14 16.04 5.34
N PRO A 183 -24.24 14.87 6.01
CA PRO A 183 -25.26 14.66 7.02
C PRO A 183 -25.13 15.71 8.13
N GLU A 184 -26.21 16.34 8.52
CA GLU A 184 -26.21 17.33 9.61
C GLU A 184 -25.90 16.69 10.97
N THR A 185 -26.10 15.38 11.09
CA THR A 185 -25.82 14.64 12.31
C THR A 185 -24.83 13.51 12.06
N VAL A 186 -23.83 13.42 12.94
CA VAL A 186 -22.90 12.29 12.97
C VAL A 186 -23.68 11.04 13.36
N VAL A 187 -23.73 10.04 12.47
CA VAL A 187 -24.31 8.74 12.77
C VAL A 187 -23.53 8.11 13.92
N LYS A 188 -24.17 7.91 15.07
CA LYS A 188 -23.57 7.17 16.18
C LYS A 188 -23.66 5.70 15.84
N VAL A 189 -22.53 5.08 15.50
CA VAL A 189 -22.41 3.63 15.42
C VAL A 189 -22.33 3.14 16.87
N HIS A 190 -23.40 2.49 17.32
CA HIS A 190 -23.39 1.79 18.60
C HIS A 190 -22.56 0.53 18.44
N SER A 191 -21.49 0.42 19.21
CA SER A 191 -20.66 -0.80 19.37
C SER A 191 -21.34 -1.75 20.33
#